data_70ca669cfaa0a71c3284da1ad4313655
#
_entry.id   70ca669cfaa0a71c3284da1ad4313655
#
_cell.length_a   1.000
_cell.length_b   1.000
_cell.length_c   1.000
_cell.angle_alpha   90.00
_cell.angle_beta   90.00
_cell.angle_gamma   90.00
#
_symmetry.space_group_name_H-M   'P 1'
#
loop_
_entity.id
_entity.type
_entity.pdbx_description
1 polymer ?
#
loop_
_entity_poly.entity_id
_entity_poly.type
_entity_poly.pdbx_seq_one_letter_code
_entity_poly.pdbx_strand_id
1 'polypeptide(L)'
;NQLFSKNNEPIVINFLLAQKGFERILAPFGNNLQRLGIKLNYRTVDLSLYQQRLDNYDFDMTVVSYPQSQSPGSELMSMFSSDSANKNGAFNFPGIQDQDVDKLIEKIIYTKNRREMITAAKLMDRLLWNQFYMVPNWYINTHRVAFYNKFNMPKVPPLYYQATNYVLQTWSSK
;
A
#
# COMPACT_ATOMS: atom_id res chain seq x y z
N ASN A 1 -23.63 21.36 -3.58
CA ASN A 1 -24.13 20.43 -2.57
C ASN A 1 -22.95 20.10 -1.65
N GLN A 2 -23.17 20.11 -0.34
CA GLN A 2 -22.18 19.74 0.67
C GLN A 2 -22.78 18.61 1.50
N LEU A 3 -22.01 17.55 1.73
CA LEU A 3 -22.40 16.47 2.65
C LEU A 3 -22.02 16.82 4.07
N PHE A 4 -22.88 16.47 4.97
CA PHE A 4 -22.70 16.70 6.39
C PHE A 4 -22.64 15.38 7.14
N SER A 5 -21.84 15.34 8.19
CA SER A 5 -21.78 14.23 9.14
C SER A 5 -23.10 14.13 9.93
N LYS A 6 -23.25 13.07 10.72
CA LYS A 6 -24.38 12.92 11.66
C LYS A 6 -24.50 14.09 12.65
N ASN A 7 -23.40 14.81 12.91
CA ASN A 7 -23.34 15.96 13.79
C ASN A 7 -23.62 17.30 13.08
N ASN A 8 -24.07 17.26 11.82
CA ASN A 8 -24.32 18.43 10.99
C ASN A 8 -23.06 19.26 10.68
N GLU A 9 -21.88 18.63 10.67
CA GLU A 9 -20.62 19.24 10.27
C GLU A 9 -20.26 18.84 8.84
N PRO A 10 -19.64 19.73 8.04
CA PRO A 10 -19.17 19.40 6.71
C PRO A 10 -18.16 18.24 6.73
N ILE A 11 -18.31 17.29 5.83
CA ILE A 11 -17.33 16.20 5.71
C ILE A 11 -16.06 16.74 5.06
N VAL A 12 -14.99 16.75 5.83
CA VAL A 12 -13.65 17.16 5.38
C VAL A 12 -12.68 16.03 5.65
N ILE A 13 -11.90 15.67 4.63
CA ILE A 13 -10.84 14.63 4.71
C ILE A 13 -9.49 15.31 4.58
N ASN A 14 -8.60 15.10 5.54
CA ASN A 14 -7.22 15.60 5.52
C ASN A 14 -6.30 14.51 4.97
N PHE A 15 -5.73 14.78 3.80
CA PHE A 15 -4.85 13.85 3.12
C PHE A 15 -3.40 14.19 3.46
N LEU A 16 -2.73 13.32 4.20
CA LEU A 16 -1.33 13.46 4.59
C LEU A 16 -0.39 13.03 3.47
N LEU A 17 0.56 13.88 3.10
CA LEU A 17 1.53 13.63 2.04
C LEU A 17 2.96 13.98 2.48
N ALA A 18 3.94 13.18 2.03
CA ALA A 18 5.36 13.49 2.17
C ALA A 18 5.92 14.23 0.93
N GLN A 19 5.23 14.19 -0.19
CA GLN A 19 5.70 14.76 -1.46
C GLN A 19 4.60 15.54 -2.16
N LYS A 20 4.85 16.80 -2.44
CA LYS A 20 3.91 17.71 -3.12
C LYS A 20 3.48 17.21 -4.52
N GLY A 21 4.34 16.44 -5.19
CA GLY A 21 4.02 15.87 -6.50
C GLY A 21 2.77 14.97 -6.52
N PHE A 22 2.42 14.36 -5.38
CA PHE A 22 1.21 13.55 -5.26
C PHE A 22 -0.08 14.36 -5.30
N GLU A 23 -0.08 15.63 -4.93
CA GLU A 23 -1.28 16.48 -5.02
C GLU A 23 -1.85 16.49 -6.45
N ARG A 24 -0.97 16.58 -7.46
CA ARG A 24 -1.38 16.54 -8.88
C ARG A 24 -2.04 15.21 -9.26
N ILE A 25 -1.55 14.11 -8.71
CA ILE A 25 -2.06 12.77 -8.99
C ILE A 25 -3.42 12.56 -8.32
N LEU A 26 -3.59 13.10 -7.12
CA LEU A 26 -4.80 12.97 -6.31
C LEU A 26 -5.87 14.01 -6.65
N ALA A 27 -5.54 15.06 -7.39
CA ALA A 27 -6.50 16.11 -7.74
C ALA A 27 -7.78 15.60 -8.42
N PRO A 28 -7.74 14.65 -9.39
CA PRO A 28 -8.96 14.06 -9.96
C PRO A 28 -9.83 13.34 -8.92
N PHE A 29 -9.22 12.65 -7.96
CA PHE A 29 -9.93 12.01 -6.86
C PHE A 29 -10.62 13.04 -5.96
N GLY A 30 -9.90 14.12 -5.58
CA GLY A 30 -10.47 15.24 -4.84
C GLY A 30 -11.66 15.90 -5.55
N ASN A 31 -11.56 16.10 -6.87
CA ASN A 31 -12.66 16.64 -7.69
C ASN A 31 -13.90 15.71 -7.69
N ASN A 32 -13.69 14.40 -7.70
CA ASN A 32 -14.79 13.44 -7.61
C ASN A 32 -15.46 13.48 -6.23
N LEU A 33 -14.69 13.56 -5.15
CA LEU A 33 -15.21 13.73 -3.79
C LEU A 33 -15.99 15.04 -3.65
N GLN A 34 -15.50 16.12 -4.24
CA GLN A 34 -16.18 17.42 -4.20
C GLN A 34 -17.57 17.37 -4.87
N ARG A 35 -17.74 16.57 -5.94
CA ARG A 35 -19.05 16.35 -6.57
C ARG A 35 -20.04 15.67 -5.61
N LEU A 36 -19.53 14.86 -4.70
CA LEU A 36 -20.32 14.25 -3.62
C LEU A 36 -20.49 15.17 -2.42
N GLY A 37 -19.92 16.38 -2.43
CA GLY A 37 -20.01 17.33 -1.32
C GLY A 37 -18.98 17.09 -0.21
N ILE A 38 -17.95 16.29 -0.47
CA ILE A 38 -16.85 16.00 0.46
C ILE A 38 -15.65 16.85 0.09
N LYS A 39 -15.08 17.57 1.05
CA LYS A 39 -13.87 18.38 0.85
C LYS A 39 -12.63 17.57 1.16
N LEU A 40 -11.66 17.56 0.23
CA LEU A 40 -10.35 16.97 0.43
C LEU A 40 -9.31 18.08 0.63
N ASN A 41 -8.62 18.08 1.77
CA ASN A 41 -7.51 18.97 2.06
C ASN A 41 -6.19 18.19 1.95
N TYR A 42 -5.23 18.71 1.20
CA TYR A 42 -3.88 18.14 1.12
C TYR A 42 -2.98 18.79 2.15
N ARG A 43 -2.29 17.99 2.94
CA ARG A 43 -1.32 18.41 3.92
C ARG A 43 0.03 17.77 3.63
N THR A 44 0.85 18.46 2.89
CA THR A 44 2.22 18.02 2.59
C THR A 44 3.15 18.49 3.72
N VAL A 45 3.90 17.57 4.30
CA VAL A 45 4.85 17.80 5.40
C VAL A 45 6.21 17.19 5.03
N ASP A 46 7.26 17.53 5.80
CA ASP A 46 8.56 16.87 5.66
C ASP A 46 8.49 15.38 6.07
N LEU A 47 9.53 14.63 5.67
CA LEU A 47 9.53 13.17 5.85
C LEU A 47 9.53 12.76 7.33
N SER A 48 10.18 13.51 8.21
CA SER A 48 10.25 13.19 9.64
C SER A 48 8.87 13.36 10.29
N LEU A 49 8.21 14.48 10.02
CA LEU A 49 6.86 14.74 10.52
C LEU A 49 5.83 13.78 9.88
N TYR A 50 6.04 13.44 8.60
CA TYR A 50 5.20 12.43 7.92
C TYR A 50 5.27 11.09 8.64
N GLN A 51 6.48 10.59 8.93
CA GLN A 51 6.67 9.33 9.65
C GLN A 51 6.07 9.38 11.06
N GLN A 52 6.33 10.45 11.81
CA GLN A 52 5.76 10.63 13.15
C GLN A 52 4.22 10.58 13.14
N ARG A 53 3.58 11.17 12.13
CA ARG A 53 2.13 11.14 11.99
C ARG A 53 1.61 9.76 11.60
N LEU A 54 2.31 9.05 10.72
CA LEU A 54 1.97 7.66 10.40
C LEU A 54 2.04 6.77 11.64
N ASP A 55 3.13 6.88 12.41
CA ASP A 55 3.34 6.08 13.63
C ASP A 55 2.25 6.32 14.68
N ASN A 56 1.69 7.53 14.72
CA ASN A 56 0.63 7.92 15.65
C ASN A 56 -0.78 7.85 15.05
N TYR A 57 -0.94 7.38 13.81
CA TYR A 57 -2.22 7.34 13.09
C TYR A 57 -2.91 8.72 12.98
N ASP A 58 -2.12 9.81 12.96
CA ASP A 58 -2.62 11.19 12.87
C ASP A 58 -2.84 11.62 11.41
N PHE A 59 -3.81 10.98 10.76
CA PHE A 59 -4.24 11.26 9.38
C PHE A 59 -5.63 10.67 9.11
N ASP A 60 -6.38 11.26 8.17
CA ASP A 60 -7.61 10.65 7.67
C ASP A 60 -7.33 9.75 6.46
N MET A 61 -6.45 10.20 5.57
CA MET A 61 -5.97 9.44 4.40
C MET A 61 -4.50 9.71 4.15
N THR A 62 -3.81 8.72 3.59
CA THR A 62 -2.43 8.85 3.15
C THR A 62 -2.14 7.92 1.96
N VAL A 63 -0.99 8.10 1.31
CA VAL A 63 -0.51 7.20 0.24
C VAL A 63 0.50 6.24 0.83
N VAL A 64 0.25 4.96 0.69
CA VAL A 64 1.17 3.90 1.12
C VAL A 64 1.45 2.91 0.00
N SER A 65 2.57 2.20 0.11
CA SER A 65 2.90 1.07 -0.74
C SER A 65 3.15 -0.15 0.14
N TYR A 66 2.47 -1.22 -0.16
CA TYR A 66 2.67 -2.51 0.51
C TYR A 66 3.50 -3.42 -0.40
N PRO A 67 4.81 -3.50 -0.20
CA PRO A 67 5.64 -4.44 -0.94
C PRO A 67 5.29 -5.86 -0.51
N GLN A 68 5.06 -6.74 -1.49
CA GLN A 68 4.73 -8.14 -1.25
C GLN A 68 5.64 -9.05 -2.06
N SER A 69 6.02 -10.15 -1.44
CA SER A 69 6.71 -11.25 -2.12
C SER A 69 5.71 -12.24 -2.71
N GLN A 70 6.20 -13.20 -3.50
CA GLN A 70 5.38 -14.30 -4.01
C GLN A 70 5.09 -15.38 -2.98
N SER A 71 5.70 -15.27 -1.82
CA SER A 71 5.49 -16.14 -0.67
C SER A 71 5.23 -15.26 0.53
N PRO A 72 3.99 -14.76 0.68
CA PRO A 72 3.60 -13.93 1.82
C PRO A 72 3.82 -14.70 3.12
N GLY A 73 4.24 -13.98 4.14
CA GLY A 73 4.65 -14.55 5.42
C GLY A 73 4.30 -13.65 6.61
N SER A 74 5.20 -13.59 7.58
CA SER A 74 4.99 -12.86 8.84
C SER A 74 4.80 -11.35 8.69
N GLU A 75 5.19 -10.75 7.57
CA GLU A 75 4.93 -9.35 7.28
C GLU A 75 3.44 -9.01 7.28
N LEU A 76 2.58 -9.98 6.93
CA LEU A 76 1.13 -9.79 6.96
C LEU A 76 0.60 -9.47 8.36
N MET A 77 1.25 -9.98 9.41
CA MET A 77 0.88 -9.67 10.79
C MET A 77 1.03 -8.17 11.08
N SER A 78 2.15 -7.58 10.69
CA SER A 78 2.38 -6.13 10.89
C SER A 78 1.49 -5.25 10.03
N MET A 79 1.08 -5.74 8.85
CA MET A 79 0.33 -4.94 7.88
C MET A 79 -1.18 -5.00 8.08
N PHE A 80 -1.72 -6.14 8.56
CA PHE A 80 -3.17 -6.38 8.48
C PHE A 80 -3.78 -7.05 9.73
N SER A 81 -2.99 -7.47 10.74
CA SER A 81 -3.58 -8.13 11.90
C SER A 81 -4.24 -7.14 12.86
N SER A 82 -5.28 -7.60 13.56
CA SER A 82 -5.94 -6.82 14.63
C SER A 82 -4.96 -6.38 15.71
N ASP A 83 -3.99 -7.23 16.06
CA ASP A 83 -2.95 -6.93 17.04
C ASP A 83 -2.07 -5.74 16.66
N SER A 84 -1.90 -5.46 15.37
CA SER A 84 -1.08 -4.36 14.88
C SER A 84 -1.84 -3.04 14.73
N ALA A 85 -3.17 -3.06 14.76
CA ALA A 85 -4.01 -1.91 14.46
C ALA A 85 -3.81 -0.69 15.37
N ASN A 86 -3.38 -0.95 16.63
CA ASN A 86 -3.17 0.12 17.62
C ASN A 86 -1.72 0.17 18.12
N LYS A 87 -0.79 -0.47 17.40
CA LYS A 87 0.63 -0.45 17.76
C LYS A 87 1.31 0.70 17.03
N ASN A 88 1.88 1.61 17.79
CA ASN A 88 2.72 2.68 17.26
C ASN A 88 3.85 2.11 16.38
N GLY A 89 4.03 2.66 15.18
CA GLY A 89 5.03 2.20 14.22
C GLY A 89 4.68 0.90 13.48
N ALA A 90 3.50 0.34 13.65
CA ALA A 90 3.03 -0.78 12.82
C ALA A 90 2.59 -0.30 11.43
N PHE A 91 2.57 -1.23 10.47
CA PHE A 91 2.20 -0.93 9.08
C PHE A 91 0.70 -1.13 8.79
N ASN A 92 -0.11 -1.40 9.80
CA ASN A 92 -1.56 -1.51 9.66
C ASN A 92 -2.20 -0.11 9.62
N PHE A 93 -1.83 0.69 8.62
CA PHE A 93 -2.31 2.07 8.47
C PHE A 93 -3.84 2.19 8.36
N PRO A 94 -4.58 1.24 7.76
CA PRO A 94 -6.03 1.27 7.75
C PRO A 94 -6.69 0.96 9.10
N GLY A 95 -5.93 0.51 10.10
CA GLY A 95 -6.46 0.15 11.41
C GLY A 95 -7.35 -1.09 11.38
N ILE A 96 -7.02 -2.08 10.56
CA ILE A 96 -7.82 -3.29 10.37
C ILE A 96 -7.90 -4.07 11.69
N GLN A 97 -9.13 -4.35 12.12
CA GLN A 97 -9.45 -5.17 13.28
C GLN A 97 -10.56 -6.16 12.88
N ASP A 98 -10.15 -7.27 12.27
CA ASP A 98 -11.07 -8.27 11.73
C ASP A 98 -10.53 -9.67 12.03
N GLN A 99 -11.28 -10.44 12.82
CA GLN A 99 -10.90 -11.80 13.22
C GLN A 99 -10.78 -12.78 12.06
N ASP A 100 -11.51 -12.56 10.97
CA ASP A 100 -11.42 -13.44 9.80
C ASP A 100 -10.17 -13.11 8.98
N VAL A 101 -9.73 -11.85 8.95
CA VAL A 101 -8.40 -11.46 8.44
C VAL A 101 -7.31 -12.13 9.28
N ASP A 102 -7.40 -12.09 10.60
CA ASP A 102 -6.41 -12.71 11.49
C ASP A 102 -6.27 -14.22 11.26
N LYS A 103 -7.38 -14.94 11.16
CA LYS A 103 -7.40 -16.38 10.84
C LYS A 103 -6.77 -16.69 9.48
N LEU A 104 -7.04 -15.83 8.47
CA LEU A 104 -6.47 -16.00 7.13
C LEU A 104 -4.96 -15.72 7.13
N ILE A 105 -4.48 -14.75 7.89
CA ILE A 105 -3.05 -14.48 8.08
C ILE A 105 -2.37 -15.70 8.69
N GLU A 106 -2.89 -16.26 9.77
CA GLU A 106 -2.37 -17.48 10.38
C GLU A 106 -2.34 -18.65 9.40
N LYS A 107 -3.43 -18.85 8.66
CA LYS A 107 -3.51 -19.90 7.63
C LYS A 107 -2.46 -19.72 6.55
N ILE A 108 -2.19 -18.50 6.09
CA ILE A 108 -1.17 -18.19 5.08
C ILE A 108 0.23 -18.53 5.62
N ILE A 109 0.52 -18.12 6.87
CA ILE A 109 1.85 -18.25 7.46
C ILE A 109 2.18 -19.71 7.78
N TYR A 110 1.24 -20.47 8.37
CA TYR A 110 1.52 -21.78 8.92
C TYR A 110 1.20 -22.95 8.01
N THR A 111 0.49 -22.76 6.90
CA THR A 111 0.23 -23.85 5.97
C THR A 111 1.50 -24.30 5.25
N LYS A 112 1.68 -25.62 5.15
CA LYS A 112 2.74 -26.23 4.34
C LYS A 112 2.33 -26.47 2.89
N ASN A 113 1.06 -26.25 2.57
CA ASN A 113 0.48 -26.52 1.28
C ASN A 113 0.34 -25.21 0.49
N ARG A 114 1.11 -25.05 -0.60
CA ARG A 114 1.07 -23.85 -1.43
C ARG A 114 -0.32 -23.56 -2.00
N ARG A 115 -1.10 -24.57 -2.34
CA ARG A 115 -2.45 -24.38 -2.88
C ARG A 115 -3.40 -23.79 -1.83
N GLU A 116 -3.29 -24.26 -0.60
CA GLU A 116 -4.05 -23.71 0.52
C GLU A 116 -3.63 -22.27 0.82
N MET A 117 -2.32 -21.99 0.82
CA MET A 117 -1.79 -20.65 1.01
C MET A 117 -2.36 -19.68 -0.05
N ILE A 118 -2.34 -20.06 -1.32
CA ILE A 118 -2.89 -19.23 -2.42
C ILE A 118 -4.39 -19.01 -2.21
N THR A 119 -5.12 -20.03 -1.77
CA THR A 119 -6.56 -19.91 -1.53
C THR A 119 -6.84 -18.95 -0.38
N ALA A 120 -6.11 -19.07 0.73
CA ALA A 120 -6.24 -18.18 1.87
C ALA A 120 -5.88 -16.73 1.52
N ALA A 121 -4.78 -16.52 0.77
CA ALA A 121 -4.39 -15.19 0.30
C ALA A 121 -5.46 -14.55 -0.61
N LYS A 122 -6.07 -15.31 -1.52
CA LYS A 122 -7.17 -14.81 -2.37
C LYS A 122 -8.44 -14.47 -1.56
N LEU A 123 -8.72 -15.23 -0.51
CA LEU A 123 -9.86 -14.95 0.38
C LEU A 123 -9.59 -13.67 1.19
N MET A 124 -8.38 -13.53 1.74
CA MET A 124 -7.96 -12.34 2.45
C MET A 124 -8.02 -11.10 1.56
N ASP A 125 -7.51 -11.17 0.33
CA ASP A 125 -7.57 -10.08 -0.64
C ASP A 125 -9.03 -9.63 -0.89
N ARG A 126 -9.94 -10.56 -1.12
CA ARG A 126 -11.37 -10.26 -1.32
C ARG A 126 -12.01 -9.64 -0.08
N LEU A 127 -11.65 -10.12 1.12
CA LEU A 127 -12.18 -9.60 2.37
C LEU A 127 -11.73 -8.15 2.57
N LEU A 128 -10.43 -7.87 2.43
CA LEU A 128 -9.88 -6.53 2.52
C LEU A 128 -10.49 -5.57 1.49
N TRP A 129 -10.71 -6.05 0.28
CA TRP A 129 -11.34 -5.27 -0.78
C TRP A 129 -12.79 -4.89 -0.46
N ASN A 130 -13.58 -5.83 0.05
CA ASN A 130 -14.99 -5.61 0.36
C ASN A 130 -15.22 -4.69 1.57
N GLN A 131 -14.23 -4.52 2.42
CA GLN A 131 -14.29 -3.64 3.58
C GLN A 131 -13.89 -2.19 3.28
N PHE A 132 -13.47 -1.89 2.06
CA PHE A 132 -13.10 -0.54 1.60
C PHE A 132 -12.02 0.16 2.42
N TYR A 133 -11.12 -0.60 3.05
CA TYR A 133 -9.99 -0.05 3.80
C TYR A 133 -9.02 0.77 2.95
N MET A 134 -8.95 0.48 1.67
CA MET A 134 -7.98 1.08 0.74
C MET A 134 -8.63 1.44 -0.59
N VAL A 135 -8.14 2.53 -1.18
CA VAL A 135 -8.43 2.88 -2.57
C VAL A 135 -7.22 2.48 -3.42
N PRO A 136 -7.30 1.42 -4.20
CA PRO A 136 -6.19 0.99 -5.02
C PRO A 136 -5.87 2.01 -6.10
N ASN A 137 -4.59 2.31 -6.27
CA ASN A 137 -4.11 3.21 -7.30
C ASN A 137 -3.56 2.41 -8.50
N TRP A 138 -2.25 2.43 -8.67
CA TRP A 138 -1.57 1.78 -9.79
C TRP A 138 -0.39 0.96 -9.29
N TYR A 139 0.06 0.07 -10.13
CA TYR A 139 1.32 -0.62 -9.97
C TYR A 139 2.13 -0.55 -11.27
N ILE A 140 3.42 -0.75 -11.17
CA ILE A 140 4.32 -0.83 -12.32
C ILE A 140 4.75 -2.29 -12.45
N ASN A 141 4.48 -2.89 -13.61
CA ASN A 141 4.87 -4.26 -13.93
C ASN A 141 6.18 -4.36 -14.73
N THR A 142 6.89 -3.24 -14.87
CA THR A 142 8.14 -3.15 -15.62
C THR A 142 9.17 -2.35 -14.84
N HIS A 143 10.42 -2.75 -14.93
CA HIS A 143 11.54 -1.97 -14.42
C HIS A 143 12.08 -1.05 -15.51
N ARG A 144 12.27 0.22 -15.21
CA ARG A 144 12.89 1.20 -16.10
C ARG A 144 14.35 1.36 -15.70
N VAL A 145 15.28 0.94 -16.55
CA VAL A 145 16.71 0.98 -16.29
C VAL A 145 17.39 1.80 -17.38
N ALA A 146 18.11 2.86 -16.98
CA ALA A 146 18.99 3.61 -17.87
C ALA A 146 20.41 3.07 -17.73
N PHE A 147 21.08 2.74 -18.82
CA PHE A 147 22.42 2.16 -18.80
C PHE A 147 23.22 2.54 -20.04
N TYR A 148 24.54 2.48 -19.92
CA TYR A 148 25.44 2.65 -21.07
C TYR A 148 25.47 1.38 -21.93
N ASN A 149 25.50 1.54 -23.26
CA ASN A 149 25.53 0.42 -24.21
C ASN A 149 26.87 -0.37 -24.21
N LYS A 150 27.51 -0.45 -23.06
CA LYS A 150 28.73 -1.26 -22.82
C LYS A 150 28.46 -2.54 -22.02
N PHE A 151 27.20 -2.84 -21.73
CA PHE A 151 26.83 -4.03 -20.97
C PHE A 151 26.11 -5.05 -21.85
N ASN A 152 26.41 -6.31 -21.60
CA ASN A 152 25.64 -7.44 -22.10
C ASN A 152 24.55 -7.80 -21.11
N MET A 153 23.36 -8.04 -21.60
CA MET A 153 22.22 -8.46 -20.80
C MET A 153 21.85 -9.90 -21.14
N PRO A 154 21.40 -10.72 -20.19
CA PRO A 154 20.80 -12.01 -20.49
C PRO A 154 19.61 -11.85 -21.45
N LYS A 155 19.50 -12.75 -22.43
CA LYS A 155 18.39 -12.71 -23.42
C LYS A 155 17.02 -12.94 -22.79
N VAL A 156 16.98 -13.72 -21.69
CA VAL A 156 15.74 -14.07 -20.99
C VAL A 156 15.89 -13.64 -19.53
N PRO A 157 15.20 -12.59 -19.11
CA PRO A 157 15.16 -12.21 -17.69
C PRO A 157 14.28 -13.20 -16.89
N PRO A 158 14.52 -13.37 -15.57
CA PRO A 158 13.60 -14.12 -14.72
C PRO A 158 12.24 -13.45 -14.71
N LEU A 159 11.17 -14.22 -14.45
CA LEU A 159 9.81 -13.71 -14.38
C LEU A 159 9.62 -12.68 -13.25
N TYR A 160 10.37 -12.85 -12.16
CA TYR A 160 10.28 -12.03 -10.96
C TYR A 160 11.67 -11.68 -10.45
N TYR A 161 11.96 -10.40 -10.34
CA TYR A 161 13.26 -9.91 -9.88
C TYR A 161 13.18 -8.47 -9.40
N GLN A 162 14.11 -8.10 -8.54
CA GLN A 162 14.39 -6.70 -8.25
C GLN A 162 15.41 -6.20 -9.27
N ALA A 163 15.12 -5.08 -9.95
CA ALA A 163 15.96 -4.58 -11.04
C ALA A 163 17.42 -4.40 -10.63
N THR A 164 17.68 -3.82 -9.45
CA THR A 164 19.04 -3.60 -8.95
C THR A 164 19.81 -4.90 -8.80
N ASN A 165 19.22 -5.89 -8.13
CA ASN A 165 19.86 -7.19 -7.90
C ASN A 165 20.10 -7.92 -9.23
N TYR A 166 19.11 -7.90 -10.12
CA TYR A 166 19.23 -8.52 -11.42
C TYR A 166 20.38 -7.93 -12.24
N VAL A 167 20.44 -6.60 -12.35
CA VAL A 167 21.51 -5.91 -13.10
C VAL A 167 22.88 -6.23 -12.52
N LEU A 168 23.07 -6.11 -11.21
CA LEU A 168 24.35 -6.32 -10.55
C LEU A 168 24.85 -7.78 -10.63
N GLN A 169 23.93 -8.74 -10.63
CA GLN A 169 24.29 -10.16 -10.59
C GLN A 169 24.43 -10.82 -11.97
N THR A 170 23.80 -10.25 -13.00
CA THR A 170 23.66 -10.95 -14.28
C THR A 170 24.20 -10.19 -15.50
N TRP A 171 24.40 -8.87 -15.39
CA TRP A 171 24.94 -8.09 -16.50
C TRP A 171 26.48 -8.11 -16.46
N SER A 172 27.11 -8.22 -17.62
CA SER A 172 28.56 -8.20 -17.76
C SER A 172 28.99 -7.06 -18.69
N SER A 173 30.24 -6.60 -18.54
CA SER A 173 30.84 -5.70 -19.54
C SER A 173 31.00 -6.40 -20.88
N LYS A 174 30.84 -5.64 -21.95
CA LYS A 174 31.20 -6.08 -23.32
C LYS A 174 32.69 -6.14 -23.47
#